data_65c69ce1f3d146c3ae8bf72b4bf8f0f8
#
_entry.id   65c69ce1f3d146c3ae8bf72b4bf8f0f8
#
_cell.length_a   1.000
_cell.length_b   1.000
_cell.length_c   1.000
_cell.angle_alpha   90.00
_cell.angle_beta   90.00
_cell.angle_gamma   90.00
#
_symmetry.space_group_name_H-M   'P 1'
#
loop_
_entity.id
_entity.type
_entity.pdbx_description
1 polymer ?
#
loop_
_entity_poly.entity_id
_entity_poly.type
_entity_poly.pdbx_seq_one_letter_code
_entity_poly.pdbx_strand_id
1 'polypeptide(L)'
;MPAVVFINLDADPEEAMAAAAEILASSPQSVLLGVSEGQTEDRLIRGVRSGFRDFLAFPFDSEEAVAALSRIERAKDSRRLGQVITLFSLKGGSGLTTLTVNLGILLAREQNKKVALIDMDLEFGDVSFFLNLSPSATLAEVAVRDDLPIRTALHEALIPHPSGVEVLAAPKEIQQAEKVTEVAV
;
A
#
# COMPACT_ATOMS: atom_id res chain seq x y z
N MET A 1 -18.51 11.55 8.08
CA MET A 1 -18.11 10.95 6.79
C MET A 1 -17.40 12.03 6.00
N PRO A 2 -16.26 11.79 5.37
CA PRO A 2 -15.66 12.77 4.49
C PRO A 2 -16.59 13.04 3.32
N ALA A 3 -16.90 14.31 3.08
CA ALA A 3 -17.68 14.73 1.93
C ALA A 3 -16.79 14.71 0.69
N VAL A 4 -17.37 14.38 -0.47
CA VAL A 4 -16.75 14.65 -1.76
C VAL A 4 -17.30 15.97 -2.25
N VAL A 5 -16.43 16.90 -2.58
CA VAL A 5 -16.81 18.26 -3.00
C VAL A 5 -16.28 18.50 -4.41
N PHE A 6 -17.17 18.84 -5.32
CA PHE A 6 -16.82 19.25 -6.68
C PHE A 6 -16.72 20.76 -6.72
N ILE A 7 -15.61 21.28 -7.22
CA ILE A 7 -15.35 22.73 -7.34
C ILE A 7 -15.11 23.06 -8.82
N ASN A 8 -15.91 23.96 -9.36
CA ASN A 8 -15.70 24.49 -10.70
C ASN A 8 -14.51 25.44 -10.72
N LEU A 9 -13.56 25.21 -11.65
CA LEU A 9 -12.33 25.97 -11.78
C LEU A 9 -12.36 26.98 -12.94
N ASP A 10 -13.46 27.07 -13.68
CA ASP A 10 -13.51 27.91 -14.89
C ASP A 10 -13.94 29.35 -14.62
N ALA A 11 -14.79 29.56 -13.61
CA ALA A 11 -15.33 30.90 -13.32
C ALA A 11 -14.25 31.83 -12.75
N ASP A 12 -13.63 31.42 -11.64
CA ASP A 12 -12.50 32.10 -11.00
C ASP A 12 -11.60 31.07 -10.34
N PRO A 13 -10.46 30.71 -10.97
CA PRO A 13 -9.53 29.76 -10.40
C PRO A 13 -8.92 30.16 -9.05
N GLU A 14 -8.72 31.46 -8.79
CA GLU A 14 -8.15 31.93 -7.53
C GLU A 14 -9.16 31.78 -6.38
N GLU A 15 -10.43 32.16 -6.63
CA GLU A 15 -11.51 31.96 -5.68
C GLU A 15 -11.75 30.47 -5.40
N ALA A 16 -11.70 29.63 -6.42
CA ALA A 16 -11.80 28.16 -6.28
C ALA A 16 -10.70 27.57 -5.41
N MET A 17 -9.44 28.04 -5.55
CA MET A 17 -8.32 27.61 -4.73
C MET A 17 -8.46 28.10 -3.27
N ALA A 18 -8.94 29.32 -3.08
CA ALA A 18 -9.20 29.85 -1.74
C ALA A 18 -10.33 29.06 -1.03
N ALA A 19 -11.43 28.79 -1.73
CA ALA A 19 -12.52 27.95 -1.22
C ALA A 19 -12.05 26.54 -0.86
N ALA A 20 -11.18 25.94 -1.68
CA ALA A 20 -10.58 24.65 -1.40
C ALA A 20 -9.82 24.66 -0.07
N ALA A 21 -9.00 25.69 0.17
CA ALA A 21 -8.24 25.83 1.41
C ALA A 21 -9.16 26.00 2.64
N GLU A 22 -10.22 26.77 2.55
CA GLU A 22 -11.21 26.95 3.61
C GLU A 22 -11.96 25.65 3.95
N ILE A 23 -12.39 24.91 2.91
CA ILE A 23 -13.06 23.62 3.09
C ILE A 23 -12.13 22.63 3.81
N LEU A 24 -10.87 22.53 3.38
CA LEU A 24 -9.91 21.62 4.01
C LEU A 24 -9.53 22.06 5.42
N ALA A 25 -9.49 23.35 5.72
CA ALA A 25 -9.27 23.86 7.08
C ALA A 25 -10.42 23.48 8.02
N SER A 26 -11.66 23.59 7.56
CA SER A 26 -12.86 23.26 8.35
C SER A 26 -13.18 21.76 8.38
N SER A 27 -12.85 21.04 7.31
CA SER A 27 -13.10 19.60 7.17
C SER A 27 -11.92 18.89 6.48
N PRO A 28 -10.84 18.57 7.21
CA PRO A 28 -9.62 17.99 6.66
C PRO A 28 -9.82 16.61 5.99
N GLN A 29 -10.95 15.96 6.25
CA GLN A 29 -11.31 14.64 5.69
C GLN A 29 -12.07 14.77 4.36
N SER A 30 -12.45 15.98 3.94
CA SER A 30 -13.12 16.20 2.67
C SER A 30 -12.19 15.90 1.50
N VAL A 31 -12.77 15.42 0.41
CA VAL A 31 -12.07 15.13 -0.84
C VAL A 31 -12.53 16.12 -1.89
N LEU A 32 -11.60 16.90 -2.41
CA LEU A 32 -11.89 17.92 -3.41
C LEU A 32 -11.60 17.40 -4.80
N LEU A 33 -12.57 17.56 -5.71
CA LEU A 33 -12.50 17.29 -7.14
C LEU A 33 -12.63 18.59 -7.90
N GLY A 34 -11.63 18.90 -8.72
CA GLY A 34 -11.70 20.06 -9.63
C GLY A 34 -12.46 19.70 -10.89
N VAL A 35 -13.34 20.58 -11.36
CA VAL A 35 -14.07 20.42 -12.61
C VAL A 35 -13.77 21.61 -13.50
N SER A 36 -13.37 21.38 -14.77
CA SER A 36 -13.12 22.45 -15.73
C SER A 36 -13.29 22.01 -17.18
N GLU A 37 -13.68 22.92 -18.07
CA GLU A 37 -13.75 22.67 -19.52
C GLU A 37 -12.36 22.56 -20.16
N GLY A 38 -11.35 23.24 -19.59
CA GLY A 38 -9.97 23.23 -20.07
C GLY A 38 -8.97 22.90 -18.98
N GLN A 39 -8.30 21.77 -19.13
CA GLN A 39 -7.23 21.37 -18.21
C GLN A 39 -5.87 21.85 -18.76
N THR A 40 -5.32 22.93 -18.19
CA THR A 40 -3.96 23.35 -18.45
C THR A 40 -3.04 22.79 -17.39
N GLU A 41 -1.77 22.51 -17.76
CA GLU A 41 -0.78 21.96 -16.84
C GLU A 41 -0.60 22.84 -15.59
N ASP A 42 -0.55 24.16 -15.76
CA ASP A 42 -0.41 25.11 -14.65
C ASP A 42 -1.61 25.02 -13.68
N ARG A 43 -2.83 24.95 -14.22
CA ARG A 43 -4.06 24.83 -13.40
C ARG A 43 -4.08 23.53 -12.61
N LEU A 44 -3.65 22.41 -13.22
CA LEU A 44 -3.56 21.11 -12.54
C LEU A 44 -2.52 21.14 -11.42
N ILE A 45 -1.33 21.67 -11.68
CA ILE A 45 -0.25 21.78 -10.68
C ILE A 45 -0.71 22.64 -9.50
N ARG A 46 -1.32 23.78 -9.75
CA ARG A 46 -1.84 24.67 -8.71
C ARG A 46 -2.96 24.02 -7.91
N GLY A 47 -3.87 23.35 -8.58
CA GLY A 47 -4.95 22.60 -7.93
C GLY A 47 -4.45 21.49 -7.01
N VAL A 48 -3.48 20.70 -7.44
CA VAL A 48 -2.85 19.67 -6.59
C VAL A 48 -2.22 20.31 -5.34
N ARG A 49 -1.53 21.45 -5.49
CA ARG A 49 -0.93 22.18 -4.36
C ARG A 49 -1.98 22.75 -3.40
N SER A 50 -3.17 23.11 -3.90
CA SER A 50 -4.31 23.56 -3.10
C SER A 50 -5.12 22.42 -2.47
N GLY A 51 -4.72 21.17 -2.68
CA GLY A 51 -5.32 20.01 -2.02
C GLY A 51 -6.41 19.29 -2.83
N PHE A 52 -6.61 19.64 -4.10
CA PHE A 52 -7.46 18.84 -4.96
C PHE A 52 -6.89 17.44 -5.17
N ARG A 53 -7.76 16.45 -5.12
CA ARG A 53 -7.37 15.03 -5.18
C ARG A 53 -7.41 14.46 -6.58
N ASP A 54 -8.35 14.94 -7.40
CA ASP A 54 -8.52 14.55 -8.79
C ASP A 54 -9.22 15.66 -9.57
N PHE A 55 -9.23 15.54 -10.90
CA PHE A 55 -9.80 16.53 -11.80
C PHE A 55 -10.66 15.83 -12.86
N LEU A 56 -11.80 16.44 -13.19
CA LEU A 56 -12.70 16.01 -14.25
C LEU A 56 -12.77 17.09 -15.33
N ALA A 57 -12.61 16.67 -16.57
CA ALA A 57 -12.85 17.55 -17.72
C ALA A 57 -14.36 17.63 -18.01
N PHE A 58 -14.90 18.83 -18.06
CA PHE A 58 -16.30 19.03 -18.42
C PHE A 58 -16.45 19.23 -19.96
N PRO A 59 -17.46 18.64 -20.62
CA PRO A 59 -18.48 17.75 -20.04
C PRO A 59 -17.94 16.34 -19.76
N PHE A 60 -18.32 15.76 -18.64
CA PHE A 60 -18.01 14.38 -18.28
C PHE A 60 -19.29 13.55 -18.18
N ASP A 61 -19.20 12.27 -18.45
CA ASP A 61 -20.30 11.34 -18.29
C ASP A 61 -20.30 10.64 -16.91
N SER A 62 -21.31 9.80 -16.69
CA SER A 62 -21.44 9.07 -15.43
C SER A 62 -20.31 8.05 -15.18
N GLU A 63 -19.73 7.49 -16.24
CA GLU A 63 -18.64 6.50 -16.13
C GLU A 63 -17.35 7.18 -15.68
N GLU A 64 -17.03 8.35 -16.23
CA GLU A 64 -15.88 9.16 -15.83
C GLU A 64 -16.00 9.63 -14.38
N ALA A 65 -17.18 10.07 -13.95
CA ALA A 65 -17.43 10.46 -12.57
C ALA A 65 -17.26 9.28 -11.60
N VAL A 66 -17.81 8.10 -11.93
CA VAL A 66 -17.65 6.88 -11.14
C VAL A 66 -16.19 6.43 -11.10
N ALA A 67 -15.46 6.52 -12.22
CA ALA A 67 -14.04 6.19 -12.26
C ALA A 67 -13.21 7.11 -11.35
N ALA A 68 -13.48 8.42 -11.34
CA ALA A 68 -12.82 9.36 -10.43
C ALA A 68 -13.11 9.04 -8.96
N LEU A 69 -14.37 8.76 -8.62
CA LEU A 69 -14.74 8.36 -7.26
C LEU A 69 -14.08 7.05 -6.85
N SER A 70 -14.00 6.08 -7.75
CA SER A 70 -13.31 4.80 -7.50
C SER A 70 -11.81 4.98 -7.28
N ARG A 71 -11.14 5.89 -8.01
CA ARG A 71 -9.73 6.26 -7.74
C ARG A 71 -9.55 6.83 -6.34
N ILE A 72 -10.50 7.68 -5.91
CA ILE A 72 -10.48 8.27 -4.57
C ILE A 72 -10.68 7.21 -3.48
N GLU A 73 -11.61 6.27 -3.67
CA GLU A 73 -11.83 5.18 -2.72
C GLU A 73 -10.61 4.28 -2.60
N ARG A 74 -10.01 3.88 -3.72
CA ARG A 74 -8.74 3.13 -3.73
C ARG A 74 -7.61 3.90 -3.03
N ALA A 75 -7.53 5.22 -3.23
CA ALA A 75 -6.55 6.05 -2.54
C ALA A 75 -6.83 6.21 -1.03
N LYS A 76 -8.09 6.10 -0.59
CA LYS A 76 -8.46 6.01 0.84
C LYS A 76 -8.08 4.66 1.43
N ASP A 77 -8.30 3.58 0.69
CA ASP A 77 -7.85 2.24 1.09
C ASP A 77 -6.32 2.16 1.12
N SER A 78 -5.62 2.87 0.24
CA SER A 78 -4.16 3.03 0.28
C SER A 78 -3.66 3.68 1.59
N ARG A 79 -4.46 4.53 2.25
CA ARG A 79 -4.14 5.06 3.60
C ARG A 79 -4.32 4.03 4.72
N ARG A 80 -5.01 2.92 4.44
CA ARG A 80 -5.10 1.73 5.30
C ARG A 80 -4.09 0.67 4.91
N LEU A 81 -3.39 0.84 3.78
CA LEU A 81 -2.27 -0.02 3.41
C LEU A 81 -1.14 0.22 4.40
N GLY A 82 -0.55 -0.86 4.89
CA GLY A 82 0.65 -0.82 5.71
C GLY A 82 1.80 -0.17 4.94
N GLN A 83 2.81 0.24 5.65
CA GLN A 83 4.07 0.67 5.06
C GLN A 83 4.88 -0.57 4.69
N VAL A 84 5.35 -0.64 3.44
CA VAL A 84 6.28 -1.67 2.99
C VAL A 84 7.71 -1.13 3.11
N ILE A 85 8.57 -1.88 3.79
CA ILE A 85 10.01 -1.60 3.90
C ILE A 85 10.74 -2.77 3.28
N THR A 86 11.46 -2.55 2.20
CA THR A 86 12.26 -3.57 1.53
C THR A 86 13.72 -3.40 1.92
N LEU A 87 14.31 -4.48 2.43
CA LEU A 87 15.74 -4.57 2.72
C LEU A 87 16.38 -5.50 1.69
N PHE A 88 17.44 -5.03 1.05
CA PHE A 88 18.08 -5.76 -0.04
C PHE A 88 19.60 -5.64 0.03
N SER A 89 20.30 -6.71 -0.32
CA SER A 89 21.76 -6.72 -0.44
C SER A 89 22.20 -7.68 -1.56
N LEU A 90 23.16 -7.23 -2.38
CA LEU A 90 23.81 -8.07 -3.39
C LEU A 90 24.97 -8.89 -2.82
N LYS A 91 25.34 -8.66 -1.56
CA LYS A 91 26.48 -9.32 -0.93
C LYS A 91 26.01 -10.26 0.16
N GLY A 92 26.31 -11.54 0.02
CA GLY A 92 26.11 -12.52 1.08
C GLY A 92 26.90 -12.16 2.35
N GLY A 93 26.36 -12.53 3.51
CA GLY A 93 26.98 -12.26 4.80
C GLY A 93 26.93 -10.78 5.24
N SER A 94 26.13 -9.95 4.60
CA SER A 94 25.95 -8.52 4.94
C SER A 94 25.15 -8.28 6.22
N GLY A 95 24.62 -9.33 6.85
CA GLY A 95 23.76 -9.22 8.02
C GLY A 95 22.31 -8.83 7.72
N LEU A 96 21.87 -8.97 6.46
CA LEU A 96 20.54 -8.56 6.02
C LEU A 96 19.42 -9.22 6.83
N THR A 97 19.45 -10.55 6.98
CA THR A 97 18.46 -11.30 7.77
C THR A 97 18.46 -10.85 9.23
N THR A 98 19.65 -10.66 9.82
CA THR A 98 19.80 -10.14 11.20
C THR A 98 19.16 -8.76 11.33
N LEU A 99 19.46 -7.86 10.40
CA LEU A 99 18.89 -6.50 10.40
C LEU A 99 17.35 -6.54 10.24
N THR A 100 16.84 -7.32 9.30
CA THR A 100 15.42 -7.46 9.03
C THR A 100 14.64 -7.95 10.26
N VAL A 101 15.13 -9.01 10.88
CA VAL A 101 14.50 -9.60 12.07
C VAL A 101 14.50 -8.61 13.23
N ASN A 102 15.65 -7.99 13.54
CA ASN A 102 15.73 -7.04 14.64
C ASN A 102 14.89 -5.78 14.41
N LEU A 103 14.89 -5.24 13.19
CA LEU A 103 14.06 -4.09 12.84
C LEU A 103 12.56 -4.42 13.00
N GLY A 104 12.14 -5.59 12.49
CA GLY A 104 10.74 -6.05 12.63
C GLY A 104 10.32 -6.16 14.10
N ILE A 105 11.14 -6.78 14.93
CA ILE A 105 10.89 -6.91 16.37
C ILE A 105 10.80 -5.55 17.07
N LEU A 106 11.72 -4.62 16.76
CA LEU A 106 11.69 -3.26 17.30
C LEU A 106 10.42 -2.51 16.92
N LEU A 107 10.02 -2.58 15.65
CA LEU A 107 8.78 -1.94 15.19
C LEU A 107 7.54 -2.53 15.86
N ALA A 108 7.50 -3.83 16.07
CA ALA A 108 6.37 -4.48 16.73
C ALA A 108 6.29 -4.11 18.21
N ARG A 109 7.41 -4.13 18.93
CA ARG A 109 7.46 -3.90 20.38
C ARG A 109 7.38 -2.43 20.76
N GLU A 110 8.24 -1.60 20.16
CA GLU A 110 8.42 -0.22 20.57
C GLU A 110 7.38 0.73 19.97
N GLN A 111 6.92 0.42 18.76
CA GLN A 111 5.95 1.23 18.03
C GLN A 111 4.51 0.68 18.10
N ASN A 112 4.30 -0.45 18.79
CA ASN A 112 3.01 -1.13 18.86
C ASN A 112 2.34 -1.31 17.48
N LYS A 113 3.15 -1.64 16.47
CA LYS A 113 2.70 -1.83 15.09
C LYS A 113 2.47 -3.32 14.82
N LYS A 114 1.50 -3.59 13.95
CA LYS A 114 1.39 -4.92 13.34
C LYS A 114 2.48 -5.04 12.27
N VAL A 115 3.35 -6.01 12.39
CA VAL A 115 4.50 -6.21 11.51
C VAL A 115 4.46 -7.62 10.96
N ALA A 116 4.46 -7.73 9.63
CA ALA A 116 4.71 -8.97 8.92
C ALA A 116 6.12 -8.93 8.31
N LEU A 117 6.90 -9.96 8.55
CA LEU A 117 8.18 -10.21 7.89
C LEU A 117 7.94 -11.23 6.78
N ILE A 118 8.23 -10.83 5.55
CA ILE A 118 8.11 -11.70 4.38
C ILE A 118 9.53 -12.00 3.89
N ASP A 119 9.90 -13.25 3.91
CA ASP A 119 11.21 -13.71 3.44
C ASP A 119 11.15 -14.00 1.94
N MET A 120 11.72 -13.07 1.16
CA MET A 120 11.78 -13.13 -0.30
C MET A 120 13.11 -13.72 -0.82
N ASP A 121 13.97 -14.22 0.07
CA ASP A 121 15.11 -15.03 -0.35
C ASP A 121 14.64 -16.47 -0.64
N LEU A 122 14.26 -16.69 -1.89
CA LEU A 122 13.58 -17.93 -2.30
C LEU A 122 14.47 -19.17 -2.26
N GLU A 123 15.79 -19.00 -2.22
CA GLU A 123 16.77 -20.09 -2.25
C GLU A 123 17.39 -20.36 -0.88
N PHE A 124 17.65 -19.30 -0.09
CA PHE A 124 18.41 -19.39 1.15
C PHE A 124 17.76 -18.59 2.29
N GLY A 125 16.44 -18.47 2.31
CA GLY A 125 15.71 -17.70 3.30
C GLY A 125 15.81 -18.29 4.70
N ASP A 126 16.32 -17.49 5.64
CA ASP A 126 16.65 -17.90 7.00
C ASP A 126 15.83 -17.18 8.08
N VAL A 127 14.87 -16.31 7.74
CA VAL A 127 14.10 -15.53 8.72
C VAL A 127 13.40 -16.43 9.73
N SER A 128 12.76 -17.51 9.26
CA SER A 128 12.08 -18.47 10.14
C SER A 128 13.06 -19.19 11.06
N PHE A 129 14.25 -19.56 10.57
CA PHE A 129 15.31 -20.18 11.37
C PHE A 129 15.81 -19.23 12.46
N PHE A 130 16.09 -17.96 12.13
CA PHE A 130 16.52 -16.94 13.10
C PHE A 130 15.51 -16.72 14.23
N LEU A 131 14.24 -16.92 13.94
CA LEU A 131 13.13 -16.76 14.90
C LEU A 131 12.72 -18.09 15.55
N ASN A 132 13.44 -19.19 15.31
CA ASN A 132 13.13 -20.52 15.80
C ASN A 132 11.68 -20.95 15.50
N LEU A 133 11.21 -20.63 14.29
CA LEU A 133 9.89 -21.00 13.81
C LEU A 133 9.95 -22.23 12.90
N SER A 134 8.90 -23.04 12.95
CA SER A 134 8.70 -24.18 12.06
C SER A 134 7.49 -23.91 11.15
N PRO A 135 7.71 -23.38 9.94
CA PRO A 135 6.63 -23.01 9.02
C PRO A 135 5.78 -24.22 8.63
N SER A 136 4.46 -24.10 8.77
CA SER A 136 3.49 -25.07 8.19
C SER A 136 3.20 -24.76 6.72
N ALA A 137 3.26 -23.50 6.32
CA ALA A 137 3.15 -23.00 4.97
C ALA A 137 4.22 -21.95 4.69
N THR A 138 4.59 -21.78 3.43
CA THR A 138 5.63 -20.86 2.96
C THR A 138 5.09 -19.99 1.83
N LEU A 139 5.89 -19.07 1.34
CA LEU A 139 5.55 -18.23 0.19
C LEU A 139 5.20 -19.07 -1.05
N ALA A 140 5.85 -20.23 -1.23
CA ALA A 140 5.57 -21.12 -2.38
C ALA A 140 4.16 -21.71 -2.34
N GLU A 141 3.67 -22.11 -1.17
CA GLU A 141 2.31 -22.60 -1.03
C GLU A 141 1.29 -21.48 -1.25
N VAL A 142 1.56 -20.29 -0.78
CA VAL A 142 0.69 -19.12 -1.01
C VAL A 142 0.62 -18.78 -2.50
N ALA A 143 1.76 -18.80 -3.20
CA ALA A 143 1.87 -18.44 -4.62
C ALA A 143 1.04 -19.33 -5.56
N VAL A 144 0.77 -20.58 -5.17
CA VAL A 144 0.01 -21.56 -6.01
C VAL A 144 -1.45 -21.75 -5.55
N ARG A 145 -1.90 -20.99 -4.55
CA ARG A 145 -3.27 -21.10 -4.02
C ARG A 145 -4.26 -20.32 -4.87
N ASP A 146 -4.95 -21.03 -5.78
CA ASP A 146 -6.03 -20.47 -6.61
C ASP A 146 -7.43 -20.66 -5.99
N ASP A 147 -7.51 -21.45 -4.90
CA ASP A 147 -8.75 -21.81 -4.21
C ASP A 147 -9.25 -20.72 -3.27
N LEU A 148 -8.41 -19.77 -2.87
CA LEU A 148 -8.71 -18.71 -1.93
C LEU A 148 -8.25 -17.32 -2.45
N PRO A 149 -8.92 -16.23 -2.02
CA PRO A 149 -8.36 -14.90 -2.21
C PRO A 149 -6.98 -14.80 -1.59
N ILE A 150 -6.03 -14.17 -2.29
CA ILE A 150 -4.61 -14.04 -1.86
C ILE A 150 -4.48 -13.52 -0.43
N ARG A 151 -5.33 -12.58 -0.02
CA ARG A 151 -5.35 -12.04 1.33
C ARG A 151 -5.62 -13.12 2.40
N THR A 152 -6.52 -14.04 2.11
CA THR A 152 -6.85 -15.16 3.02
C THR A 152 -5.69 -16.15 3.06
N ALA A 153 -5.14 -16.51 1.91
CA ALA A 153 -4.00 -17.43 1.82
C ALA A 153 -2.78 -16.87 2.58
N LEU A 154 -2.47 -15.59 2.43
CA LEU A 154 -1.41 -14.91 3.19
C LEU A 154 -1.67 -14.96 4.70
N HIS A 155 -2.89 -14.65 5.14
CA HIS A 155 -3.22 -14.65 6.57
C HIS A 155 -3.11 -16.04 7.20
N GLU A 156 -3.48 -17.11 6.46
CA GLU A 156 -3.35 -18.49 6.91
C GLU A 156 -1.89 -18.97 6.97
N ALA A 157 -1.01 -18.43 6.11
CA ALA A 157 0.39 -18.81 6.04
C ALA A 157 1.29 -18.02 7.00
N LEU A 158 0.83 -16.87 7.52
CA LEU A 158 1.58 -16.07 8.49
C LEU A 158 1.67 -16.79 9.84
N ILE A 159 2.89 -16.89 10.36
CA ILE A 159 3.18 -17.55 11.64
C ILE A 159 3.46 -16.50 12.69
N PRO A 160 2.67 -16.45 13.78
CA PRO A 160 2.93 -15.51 14.86
C PRO A 160 4.18 -15.90 15.68
N HIS A 161 5.00 -14.90 16.02
CA HIS A 161 6.14 -15.05 16.91
C HIS A 161 5.91 -14.30 18.24
N PRO A 162 6.42 -14.79 19.38
CA PRO A 162 6.25 -14.16 20.69
C PRO A 162 6.71 -12.69 20.80
N SER A 163 7.59 -12.24 19.89
CA SER A 163 7.98 -10.83 19.82
C SER A 163 6.91 -9.88 19.27
N GLY A 164 5.81 -10.40 18.73
CA GLY A 164 4.73 -9.62 18.11
C GLY A 164 4.83 -9.46 16.60
N VAL A 165 5.86 -10.04 15.96
CA VAL A 165 5.91 -10.11 14.49
C VAL A 165 5.19 -11.37 14.01
N GLU A 166 4.66 -11.31 12.78
CA GLU A 166 4.18 -12.45 12.02
C GLU A 166 5.14 -12.72 10.86
N VAL A 167 5.35 -13.97 10.50
CA VAL A 167 6.37 -14.35 9.51
C VAL A 167 5.76 -15.16 8.38
N LEU A 168 5.97 -14.75 7.15
CA LEU A 168 5.80 -15.57 5.96
C LEU A 168 7.19 -16.06 5.52
N ALA A 169 7.41 -17.36 5.67
CA ALA A 169 8.71 -17.97 5.39
C ALA A 169 8.97 -18.14 3.91
N ALA A 170 10.23 -18.12 3.52
CA ALA A 170 10.71 -18.57 2.22
C ALA A 170 10.38 -20.06 1.98
N PRO A 171 10.41 -20.53 0.70
CA PRO A 171 10.26 -21.91 0.37
C PRO A 171 11.26 -22.80 1.12
N LYS A 172 10.86 -24.03 1.48
CA LYS A 172 11.75 -24.98 2.17
C LYS A 172 12.76 -25.67 1.25
N GLU A 173 12.39 -25.76 -0.02
CA GLU A 173 13.17 -26.44 -1.04
C GLU A 173 13.33 -25.51 -2.25
N ILE A 174 14.51 -25.53 -2.87
CA ILE A 174 14.84 -24.68 -4.03
C ILE A 174 13.85 -24.92 -5.19
N GLN A 175 13.40 -26.16 -5.39
CA GLN A 175 12.44 -26.49 -6.42
C GLN A 175 11.06 -25.82 -6.23
N GLN A 176 10.74 -25.44 -5.01
CA GLN A 176 9.50 -24.72 -4.70
C GLN A 176 9.61 -23.23 -5.04
N ALA A 177 10.82 -22.68 -5.14
CA ALA A 177 11.06 -21.29 -5.54
C ALA A 177 10.52 -21.00 -6.95
N GLU A 178 10.59 -21.96 -7.87
CA GLU A 178 10.06 -21.81 -9.23
C GLU A 178 8.55 -21.59 -9.29
N LYS A 179 7.83 -21.91 -8.23
CA LYS A 179 6.37 -21.68 -8.13
C LYS A 179 6.04 -20.22 -7.82
N VAL A 180 7.00 -19.46 -7.28
CA VAL A 180 6.83 -18.05 -6.94
C VAL A 180 7.18 -17.21 -8.17
N THR A 181 6.17 -16.81 -8.92
CA THR A 181 6.32 -16.02 -10.15
C THR A 181 5.95 -14.55 -9.89
N GLU A 182 6.37 -13.65 -10.80
CA GLU A 182 6.01 -12.22 -10.74
C GLU A 182 4.49 -11.97 -10.69
N VAL A 183 3.68 -12.88 -11.20
CA VAL A 183 2.22 -12.79 -11.20
C VAL A 183 1.62 -13.23 -9.85
N ALA A 184 2.37 -14.01 -9.08
CA ALA A 184 1.91 -14.56 -7.79
C ALA A 184 2.26 -13.65 -6.59
N VAL A 185 3.09 -12.62 -6.78
CA VAL A 185 3.54 -11.65 -5.79
C VAL A 185 2.95 -10.29 -6.07
#